data_c11fff2f8a61585b91388a0e53de28d1
#
_entry.id   c11fff2f8a61585b91388a0e53de28d1
#
_cell.length_a   1.000
_cell.length_b   1.000
_cell.length_c   1.000
_cell.angle_alpha   90.00
_cell.angle_beta   90.00
_cell.angle_gamma   90.00
#
_symmetry.space_group_name_H-M   'P 1'
#
loop_
_entity.id
_entity.type
_entity.pdbx_description
1 polymer ?
#
loop_
_entity_poly.entity_id
_entity_poly.type
_entity_poly.pdbx_seq_one_letter_code
_entity_poly.pdbx_strand_id
1 'polypeptide(L)'
;MVVVIIAGVLVTLAVIGVRKYIFTAKTAEAIHMIGAISSAEESYREETGSYLTASSNINNYYPQTDLTPNKTKWAWANPAHTDYAKWRLLAVSANEPVQFGYVAVAGLQTDAIPAPGTAANFSSVAPTGPWVLIKAAGDQNDNGIYSYFVTVRGDGVSSAIHIENESE
;
A
#
# COMPACT_ATOMS: atom_id res chain seq x y z
N MET A 1 37.67 -29.64 -10.73
CA MET A 1 36.74 -30.01 -9.66
C MET A 1 36.55 -28.85 -8.67
N VAL A 2 37.61 -28.33 -8.01
CA VAL A 2 37.50 -27.24 -7.00
C VAL A 2 36.84 -25.97 -7.56
N VAL A 3 37.19 -25.54 -8.79
CA VAL A 3 36.61 -24.36 -9.46
C VAL A 3 35.10 -24.47 -9.62
N VAL A 4 34.58 -25.66 -9.96
CA VAL A 4 33.14 -25.88 -10.13
C VAL A 4 32.39 -25.76 -8.81
N ILE A 5 33.00 -26.25 -7.72
CA ILE A 5 32.43 -26.14 -6.37
C ILE A 5 32.35 -24.66 -5.94
N ILE A 6 33.43 -23.91 -6.13
CA ILE A 6 33.48 -22.48 -5.80
C ILE A 6 32.45 -21.71 -6.64
N ALA A 7 32.39 -21.96 -7.94
CA ALA A 7 31.41 -21.34 -8.82
C ALA A 7 29.96 -21.65 -8.38
N GLY A 8 29.68 -22.89 -7.98
CA GLY A 8 28.36 -23.29 -7.45
C GLY A 8 27.97 -22.52 -6.19
N VAL A 9 28.89 -22.35 -5.25
CA VAL A 9 28.64 -21.56 -4.02
C VAL A 9 28.42 -20.09 -4.35
N LEU A 10 29.20 -19.49 -5.25
CA LEU A 10 29.04 -18.09 -5.64
C LEU A 10 27.70 -17.84 -6.34
N VAL A 11 27.27 -18.75 -7.20
CA VAL A 11 25.97 -18.64 -7.88
C VAL A 11 24.82 -18.70 -6.87
N THR A 12 24.84 -19.58 -5.90
CA THR A 12 23.79 -19.66 -4.86
C THR A 12 23.72 -18.39 -4.03
N LEU A 13 24.85 -17.83 -3.62
CA LEU A 13 24.89 -16.55 -2.89
C LEU A 13 24.38 -15.39 -3.75
N ALA A 14 24.73 -15.35 -5.03
CA ALA A 14 24.25 -14.31 -5.95
C ALA A 14 22.73 -14.34 -6.12
N VAL A 15 22.12 -15.53 -6.25
CA VAL A 15 20.65 -15.67 -6.38
C VAL A 15 19.93 -15.16 -5.13
N ILE A 16 20.43 -15.45 -3.93
CA ILE A 16 19.84 -14.96 -2.67
C ILE A 16 19.93 -13.44 -2.59
N GLY A 17 21.10 -12.87 -2.96
CA GLY A 17 21.30 -11.42 -2.96
C GLY A 17 20.36 -10.68 -3.92
N VAL A 18 20.20 -11.20 -5.15
CA VAL A 18 19.32 -10.61 -6.15
C VAL A 18 17.86 -10.66 -5.71
N ARG A 19 17.39 -11.77 -5.16
CA ARG A 19 16.02 -11.88 -4.65
C ARG A 19 15.74 -10.82 -3.57
N LYS A 20 16.61 -10.70 -2.57
CA LYS A 20 16.47 -9.69 -1.53
C LYS A 20 16.42 -8.27 -2.10
N TYR A 21 17.25 -7.96 -3.08
CA TYR A 21 17.25 -6.66 -3.74
C TYR A 21 15.92 -6.36 -4.45
N ILE A 22 15.36 -7.36 -5.15
CA ILE A 22 14.06 -7.22 -5.84
C ILE A 22 12.94 -6.94 -4.82
N PHE A 23 12.88 -7.65 -3.70
CA PHE A 23 11.87 -7.39 -2.66
C PHE A 23 12.00 -5.98 -2.07
N THR A 24 13.21 -5.55 -1.76
CA THR A 24 13.44 -4.19 -1.26
C THR A 24 12.99 -3.12 -2.27
N ALA A 25 13.24 -3.34 -3.56
CA ALA A 25 12.78 -2.41 -4.61
C ALA A 25 11.24 -2.34 -4.69
N LYS A 26 10.56 -3.47 -4.51
CA LYS A 26 9.09 -3.52 -4.47
C LYS A 26 8.53 -2.82 -3.22
N THR A 27 9.13 -3.03 -2.05
CA THR A 27 8.79 -2.28 -0.82
C THR A 27 8.86 -0.77 -1.04
N ALA A 28 9.90 -0.30 -1.74
CA ALA A 28 10.04 1.11 -2.07
C ALA A 28 8.87 1.64 -2.93
N GLU A 29 8.32 0.84 -3.85
CA GLU A 29 7.11 1.17 -4.61
C GLU A 29 5.93 1.45 -3.67
N ALA A 30 5.65 0.54 -2.74
CA ALA A 30 4.54 0.68 -1.80
C ALA A 30 4.67 1.94 -0.93
N ILE A 31 5.86 2.19 -0.38
CA ILE A 31 6.14 3.36 0.46
C ILE A 31 5.99 4.65 -0.35
N HIS A 32 6.54 4.70 -1.56
CA HIS A 32 6.44 5.85 -2.46
C HIS A 32 4.98 6.17 -2.80
N MET A 33 4.20 5.16 -3.17
CA MET A 33 2.79 5.35 -3.53
C MET A 33 1.94 5.77 -2.34
N ILE A 34 2.18 5.22 -1.14
CA ILE A 34 1.52 5.69 0.10
C ILE A 34 1.85 7.18 0.34
N GLY A 35 3.09 7.59 0.13
CA GLY A 35 3.49 8.99 0.20
C GLY A 35 2.76 9.88 -0.79
N ALA A 36 2.65 9.44 -2.05
CA ALA A 36 1.93 10.16 -3.11
C ALA A 36 0.43 10.27 -2.80
N ILE A 37 -0.20 9.18 -2.33
CA ILE A 37 -1.60 9.18 -1.91
C ILE A 37 -1.81 10.12 -0.71
N SER A 38 -0.92 10.06 0.30
CA SER A 38 -0.98 10.96 1.46
C SER A 38 -0.92 12.43 1.04
N SER A 39 -0.02 12.78 0.14
CA SER A 39 0.09 14.17 -0.36
C SER A 39 -1.13 14.62 -1.14
N ALA A 40 -1.70 13.73 -1.96
CA ALA A 40 -2.92 14.01 -2.71
C ALA A 40 -4.14 14.17 -1.80
N GLU A 41 -4.24 13.36 -0.75
CA GLU A 41 -5.28 13.47 0.27
C GLU A 41 -5.17 14.77 1.07
N GLU A 42 -3.97 15.22 1.42
CA GLU A 42 -3.78 16.52 2.07
C GLU A 42 -4.20 17.67 1.15
N SER A 43 -3.83 17.62 -0.13
CA SER A 43 -4.27 18.64 -1.12
C SER A 43 -5.79 18.64 -1.27
N TYR A 44 -6.42 17.47 -1.34
CA TYR A 44 -7.88 17.35 -1.40
C TYR A 44 -8.55 17.93 -0.15
N ARG A 45 -7.98 17.65 1.03
CA ARG A 45 -8.48 18.19 2.30
C ARG A 45 -8.35 19.73 2.37
N GLU A 46 -7.26 20.31 1.88
CA GLU A 46 -7.09 21.76 1.82
C GLU A 46 -8.17 22.43 0.97
N GLU A 47 -8.64 21.77 -0.09
CA GLU A 47 -9.67 22.31 -0.98
C GLU A 47 -11.09 22.08 -0.45
N THR A 48 -11.35 20.95 0.21
CA THR A 48 -12.72 20.49 0.55
C THR A 48 -13.03 20.53 2.04
N GLY A 49 -12.00 20.62 2.89
CA GLY A 49 -12.12 20.56 4.35
C GLY A 49 -12.16 19.15 4.94
N SER A 50 -12.08 18.09 4.10
CA SER A 50 -12.07 16.69 4.54
C SER A 50 -11.26 15.82 3.60
N TYR A 51 -10.78 14.66 4.09
CA TYR A 51 -10.15 13.65 3.25
C TYR A 51 -11.17 12.90 2.40
N LEU A 52 -10.72 12.33 1.30
CA LEU A 52 -11.55 11.55 0.40
C LEU A 52 -11.56 10.06 0.81
N THR A 53 -12.73 9.46 0.96
CA THR A 53 -12.86 8.00 0.99
C THR A 53 -12.83 7.47 -0.44
N ALA A 54 -11.61 7.26 -0.96
CA ALA A 54 -11.42 6.80 -2.33
C ALA A 54 -11.80 5.32 -2.51
N SER A 55 -11.63 4.49 -1.47
CA SER A 55 -12.01 3.07 -1.49
C SER A 55 -13.33 2.83 -0.80
N SER A 56 -14.17 1.98 -1.36
CA SER A 56 -15.49 1.61 -0.80
C SER A 56 -15.40 0.86 0.52
N ASN A 57 -14.31 0.14 0.75
CA ASN A 57 -14.00 -0.53 2.02
C ASN A 57 -12.49 -0.79 2.15
N ILE A 58 -12.06 -1.25 3.35
CA ILE A 58 -10.66 -1.48 3.72
C ILE A 58 -9.97 -2.65 2.99
N ASN A 59 -10.72 -3.45 2.24
CA ASN A 59 -10.23 -4.61 1.48
C ASN A 59 -10.50 -4.49 -0.02
N ASN A 60 -11.00 -3.34 -0.50
CA ASN A 60 -11.18 -3.10 -1.92
C ASN A 60 -9.93 -2.40 -2.48
N TYR A 61 -9.01 -3.22 -2.98
CA TYR A 61 -7.66 -2.78 -3.36
C TYR A 61 -7.63 -2.21 -4.78
N TYR A 62 -7.41 -0.91 -4.90
CA TYR A 62 -7.20 -0.23 -6.18
C TYR A 62 -5.71 -0.32 -6.60
N PRO A 63 -5.37 -0.52 -7.87
CA PRO A 63 -6.24 -0.65 -9.05
C PRO A 63 -6.64 -2.10 -9.36
N GLN A 64 -6.41 -3.04 -8.47
CA GLN A 64 -6.66 -4.45 -8.66
C GLN A 64 -8.17 -4.73 -8.70
N THR A 65 -8.61 -5.56 -9.66
CA THR A 65 -9.99 -6.05 -9.71
C THR A 65 -10.17 -7.39 -9.01
N ASP A 66 -9.06 -8.04 -8.65
CA ASP A 66 -9.07 -9.26 -7.88
C ASP A 66 -9.36 -8.97 -6.41
N LEU A 67 -10.08 -9.86 -5.75
CA LEU A 67 -10.48 -9.69 -4.35
C LEU A 67 -9.31 -9.79 -3.37
N THR A 68 -8.21 -10.39 -3.81
CA THR A 68 -7.00 -10.60 -3.00
C THR A 68 -5.78 -10.06 -3.75
N PRO A 69 -4.83 -9.45 -3.03
CA PRO A 69 -3.53 -9.09 -3.60
C PRO A 69 -2.84 -10.31 -4.20
N ASN A 70 -2.19 -10.13 -5.34
CA ASN A 70 -1.42 -11.18 -6.01
C ASN A 70 -0.20 -10.56 -6.73
N LYS A 71 0.60 -11.39 -7.40
CA LYS A 71 1.80 -10.92 -8.11
C LYS A 71 1.55 -10.19 -9.43
N THR A 72 0.28 -10.06 -9.85
CA THR A 72 -0.07 -9.40 -11.11
C THR A 72 0.13 -7.89 -10.96
N LYS A 73 0.78 -7.29 -11.94
CA LYS A 73 0.91 -5.84 -12.01
C LYS A 73 -0.29 -5.23 -12.72
N TRP A 74 -0.82 -4.17 -12.17
CA TRP A 74 -1.99 -3.47 -12.67
C TRP A 74 -1.66 -2.06 -13.12
N ALA A 75 -2.19 -1.67 -14.27
CA ALA A 75 -2.13 -0.26 -14.67
C ALA A 75 -2.89 0.60 -13.66
N TRP A 76 -2.30 1.74 -13.27
CA TRP A 76 -2.93 2.63 -12.29
C TRP A 76 -4.32 3.09 -12.75
N ALA A 77 -4.45 3.55 -13.98
CA ALA A 77 -5.74 3.91 -14.56
C ALA A 77 -6.51 2.66 -15.00
N ASN A 78 -7.25 2.04 -14.07
CA ASN A 78 -8.07 0.85 -14.33
C ASN A 78 -9.58 1.16 -14.26
N PRO A 79 -10.23 1.47 -15.40
CA PRO A 79 -11.66 1.78 -15.43
C PRO A 79 -12.59 0.62 -15.02
N ALA A 80 -12.09 -0.61 -15.03
CA ALA A 80 -12.85 -1.78 -14.60
C ALA A 80 -13.01 -1.87 -13.07
N HIS A 81 -12.19 -1.14 -12.30
CA HIS A 81 -12.29 -1.12 -10.85
C HIS A 81 -13.48 -0.28 -10.38
N THR A 82 -14.23 -0.80 -9.41
CA THR A 82 -15.47 -0.17 -8.90
C THR A 82 -15.26 1.24 -8.34
N ASP A 83 -14.10 1.50 -7.73
CA ASP A 83 -13.77 2.79 -7.10
C ASP A 83 -12.96 3.72 -8.04
N TYR A 84 -12.77 3.35 -9.31
CA TYR A 84 -11.97 4.14 -10.26
C TYR A 84 -12.36 5.62 -10.31
N ALA A 85 -13.67 5.89 -10.33
CA ALA A 85 -14.19 7.27 -10.41
C ALA A 85 -13.75 8.12 -9.20
N LYS A 86 -13.67 7.53 -8.00
CA LYS A 86 -13.23 8.22 -6.79
C LYS A 86 -11.71 8.41 -6.78
N TRP A 87 -10.95 7.37 -7.12
CA TRP A 87 -9.50 7.45 -7.18
C TRP A 87 -8.97 8.52 -8.14
N ARG A 88 -9.71 8.79 -9.21
CA ARG A 88 -9.38 9.89 -10.14
C ARG A 88 -9.42 11.28 -9.51
N LEU A 89 -10.20 11.46 -8.44
CA LEU A 89 -10.31 12.77 -7.77
C LEU A 89 -9.04 13.12 -6.99
N LEU A 90 -8.26 12.12 -6.57
CA LEU A 90 -6.99 12.34 -5.85
C LEU A 90 -5.83 12.78 -6.76
N ALA A 91 -6.00 12.78 -8.08
CA ALA A 91 -4.94 13.14 -9.04
C ALA A 91 -3.59 12.38 -8.85
N VAL A 92 -3.64 11.22 -8.20
CA VAL A 92 -2.47 10.32 -8.09
C VAL A 92 -2.28 9.58 -9.41
N SER A 93 -1.06 9.47 -9.86
CA SER A 93 -0.70 8.71 -11.06
C SER A 93 0.55 7.87 -10.84
N ALA A 94 0.60 6.72 -11.48
CA ALA A 94 1.80 5.91 -11.62
C ALA A 94 2.12 5.74 -13.11
N ASN A 95 3.38 5.98 -13.50
CA ASN A 95 3.82 5.87 -14.88
C ASN A 95 3.96 4.40 -15.33
N GLU A 96 4.18 3.51 -14.37
CA GLU A 96 4.33 2.07 -14.61
C GLU A 96 3.23 1.29 -13.88
N PRO A 97 2.91 0.07 -14.34
CA PRO A 97 2.00 -0.80 -13.63
C PRO A 97 2.50 -1.10 -12.21
N VAL A 98 1.61 -0.93 -11.22
CA VAL A 98 1.87 -1.16 -9.80
C VAL A 98 1.63 -2.61 -9.41
N GLN A 99 2.38 -3.11 -8.45
CA GLN A 99 2.24 -4.47 -7.95
C GLN A 99 1.35 -4.55 -6.71
N PHE A 100 1.31 -3.49 -5.92
CA PHE A 100 0.47 -3.43 -4.73
C PHE A 100 -0.93 -2.93 -5.05
N GLY A 101 -1.89 -3.40 -4.28
CA GLY A 101 -3.22 -2.79 -4.22
C GLY A 101 -3.28 -1.77 -3.09
N TYR A 102 -3.94 -0.66 -3.33
CA TYR A 102 -4.01 0.48 -2.41
C TYR A 102 -5.44 0.73 -1.95
N VAL A 103 -5.57 1.15 -0.71
CA VAL A 103 -6.84 1.52 -0.09
C VAL A 103 -6.66 2.88 0.57
N ALA A 104 -7.63 3.78 0.39
CA ALA A 104 -7.74 5.02 1.14
C ALA A 104 -9.17 5.16 1.66
N VAL A 105 -9.31 5.11 2.99
CA VAL A 105 -10.59 5.25 3.70
C VAL A 105 -10.46 6.41 4.67
N ALA A 106 -11.34 7.37 4.56
CA ALA A 106 -11.36 8.56 5.39
C ALA A 106 -12.59 8.62 6.28
N GLY A 107 -12.50 9.39 7.36
CA GLY A 107 -13.61 9.66 8.26
C GLY A 107 -13.48 11.02 8.94
N LEU A 108 -14.52 11.39 9.65
CA LEU A 108 -14.57 12.60 10.48
C LEU A 108 -14.09 12.28 11.91
N GLN A 109 -13.97 13.30 12.74
CA GLN A 109 -13.56 13.15 14.14
C GLN A 109 -14.37 12.10 14.92
N THR A 110 -15.67 11.99 14.63
CA THR A 110 -16.58 11.06 15.34
C THR A 110 -16.52 9.63 14.81
N ASP A 111 -15.90 9.42 13.66
CA ASP A 111 -15.85 8.12 13.03
C ASP A 111 -14.67 7.31 13.58
N ALA A 112 -14.92 6.06 13.91
CA ALA A 112 -13.86 5.16 14.34
C ALA A 112 -12.94 4.80 13.16
N ILE A 113 -11.62 4.83 13.41
CA ILE A 113 -10.65 4.35 12.42
C ILE A 113 -10.83 2.83 12.25
N PRO A 114 -11.11 2.32 11.05
CA PRO A 114 -11.36 0.91 10.84
C PRO A 114 -10.09 0.09 11.11
N ALA A 115 -10.27 -1.14 11.62
CA ALA A 115 -9.17 -2.06 11.78
C ALA A 115 -8.59 -2.43 10.40
N PRO A 116 -7.29 -2.25 10.16
CA PRO A 116 -6.70 -2.49 8.83
C PRO A 116 -6.58 -3.98 8.47
N GLY A 117 -6.89 -4.90 9.39
CA GLY A 117 -6.71 -6.33 9.18
C GLY A 117 -5.24 -6.78 9.23
N THR A 118 -4.42 -6.03 9.94
CA THR A 118 -2.97 -6.26 10.15
C THR A 118 -2.67 -6.19 11.65
N ALA A 119 -1.42 -6.40 12.05
CA ALA A 119 -0.99 -6.20 13.45
C ALA A 119 -1.07 -4.73 13.89
N ALA A 120 -1.14 -3.77 12.94
CA ALA A 120 -1.36 -2.37 13.27
C ALA A 120 -2.73 -2.17 13.92
N ASN A 121 -2.76 -1.48 15.04
CA ASN A 121 -3.99 -1.21 15.78
C ASN A 121 -4.14 0.30 16.02
N PHE A 122 -5.19 0.87 15.46
CA PHE A 122 -5.52 2.29 15.61
C PHE A 122 -6.78 2.52 16.45
N SER A 123 -7.34 1.48 17.09
CA SER A 123 -8.60 1.58 17.84
C SER A 123 -8.50 2.48 19.09
N SER A 124 -7.30 2.67 19.62
CA SER A 124 -7.04 3.58 20.76
C SER A 124 -6.74 5.02 20.33
N VAL A 125 -6.66 5.28 19.04
CA VAL A 125 -6.39 6.60 18.50
C VAL A 125 -7.70 7.38 18.42
N ALA A 126 -7.75 8.55 19.06
CA ALA A 126 -8.90 9.45 19.02
C ALA A 126 -8.54 10.66 18.14
N PRO A 127 -9.00 10.71 16.88
CA PRO A 127 -8.77 11.85 16.02
C PRO A 127 -9.42 13.12 16.60
N THR A 128 -8.78 14.27 16.42
CA THR A 128 -9.35 15.57 16.81
C THR A 128 -10.05 16.29 15.65
N GLY A 129 -10.01 15.71 14.47
CA GLY A 129 -10.63 16.18 13.23
C GLY A 129 -10.68 15.08 12.17
N PRO A 130 -10.82 15.45 10.90
CA PRO A 130 -10.81 14.51 9.79
C PRO A 130 -9.53 13.67 9.75
N TRP A 131 -9.66 12.43 9.35
CA TRP A 131 -8.56 11.47 9.23
C TRP A 131 -8.68 10.63 7.96
N VAL A 132 -7.56 10.07 7.50
CA VAL A 132 -7.50 9.08 6.42
C VAL A 132 -6.58 7.93 6.81
N LEU A 133 -7.03 6.71 6.58
CA LEU A 133 -6.24 5.49 6.65
C LEU A 133 -5.85 5.08 5.25
N ILE A 134 -4.54 4.91 5.02
CA ILE A 134 -3.99 4.47 3.74
C ILE A 134 -3.31 3.13 3.97
N LYS A 135 -3.67 2.15 3.14
CA LYS A 135 -3.14 0.79 3.22
C LYS A 135 -2.68 0.34 1.83
N ALA A 136 -1.52 -0.28 1.77
CA ALA A 136 -1.09 -1.05 0.61
C ALA A 136 -0.97 -2.53 0.99
N ALA A 137 -1.32 -3.41 0.06
CA ALA A 137 -1.18 -4.86 0.24
C ALA A 137 -0.70 -5.51 -1.06
N GLY A 138 0.18 -6.49 -0.96
CA GLY A 138 0.71 -7.24 -2.09
C GLY A 138 1.13 -8.65 -1.66
N ASP A 139 1.04 -9.59 -2.59
CA ASP A 139 1.62 -10.92 -2.49
C ASP A 139 2.65 -11.04 -3.60
N GLN A 140 3.91 -10.83 -3.26
CA GLN A 140 4.98 -10.69 -4.25
C GLN A 140 5.49 -12.02 -4.78
N ASN A 141 5.27 -13.10 -4.03
CA ASN A 141 5.75 -14.44 -4.35
C ASN A 141 4.61 -15.45 -4.62
N ASP A 142 3.34 -15.00 -4.46
CA ASP A 142 2.12 -15.77 -4.71
C ASP A 142 2.00 -17.00 -3.77
N ASN A 143 2.38 -16.80 -2.49
CA ASN A 143 2.30 -17.85 -1.46
C ASN A 143 1.09 -17.70 -0.52
N GLY A 144 0.27 -16.64 -0.71
CA GLY A 144 -0.89 -16.34 0.10
C GLY A 144 -0.57 -15.59 1.41
N ILE A 145 0.68 -15.18 1.62
CA ILE A 145 1.08 -14.30 2.71
C ILE A 145 1.26 -12.90 2.16
N TYR A 146 0.57 -11.94 2.73
CA TYR A 146 0.56 -10.58 2.19
C TYR A 146 1.53 -9.66 2.92
N SER A 147 2.29 -8.88 2.15
CA SER A 147 2.98 -7.70 2.66
C SER A 147 1.96 -6.59 2.88
N TYR A 148 1.97 -5.97 4.06
CA TYR A 148 1.11 -4.84 4.37
C TYR A 148 1.91 -3.61 4.76
N PHE A 149 1.45 -2.46 4.28
CA PHE A 149 1.96 -1.14 4.61
C PHE A 149 0.77 -0.27 5.00
N VAL A 150 0.74 0.23 6.22
CA VAL A 150 -0.43 0.97 6.74
C VAL A 150 0.01 2.24 7.43
N THR A 151 -0.68 3.33 7.17
CA THR A 151 -0.51 4.60 7.88
C THR A 151 -1.85 5.28 8.08
N VAL A 152 -1.93 6.09 9.12
CA VAL A 152 -3.07 6.99 9.36
C VAL A 152 -2.55 8.42 9.42
N ARG A 153 -3.27 9.33 8.80
CA ARG A 153 -3.01 10.77 8.77
C ARG A 153 -4.27 11.52 9.14
N GLY A 154 -4.11 12.68 9.77
CA GLY A 154 -5.24 13.54 10.12
C GLY A 154 -4.98 14.42 11.33
N ASP A 155 -5.99 15.15 11.75
CA ASP A 155 -5.90 16.04 12.88
C ASP A 155 -5.82 15.24 14.19
N GLY A 156 -4.74 15.48 14.94
CA GLY A 156 -4.45 14.75 16.19
C GLY A 156 -3.95 13.33 15.96
N VAL A 157 -3.78 12.90 14.71
CA VAL A 157 -3.34 11.55 14.34
C VAL A 157 -2.30 11.60 13.22
N SER A 158 -1.13 11.05 13.47
CA SER A 158 -0.10 10.80 12.46
C SER A 158 0.72 9.59 12.87
N SER A 159 0.71 8.54 12.06
CA SER A 159 1.55 7.37 12.29
C SER A 159 2.67 7.27 11.27
N ALA A 160 3.80 6.69 11.67
CA ALA A 160 4.74 6.14 10.71
C ALA A 160 4.04 5.04 9.90
N ILE A 161 4.60 4.68 8.74
CA ILE A 161 4.11 3.53 7.98
C ILE A 161 4.44 2.28 8.78
N HIS A 162 3.40 1.56 9.22
CA HIS A 162 3.55 0.23 9.80
C HIS A 162 3.75 -0.77 8.68
N ILE A 163 4.78 -1.60 8.79
CA ILE A 163 5.15 -2.59 7.78
C ILE A 163 5.02 -3.99 8.40
N GLU A 164 4.33 -4.87 7.71
CA GLU A 164 4.17 -6.26 8.09
C GLU A 164 4.51 -7.17 6.91
N ASN A 165 5.29 -8.22 7.15
CA ASN A 165 5.73 -9.19 6.14
C ASN A 165 6.41 -8.53 4.92
N GLU A 166 7.37 -7.64 5.15
CA GLU A 166 8.02 -6.81 4.12
C GLU A 166 8.56 -7.58 2.90
N SER A 167 8.89 -8.85 3.07
CA SER A 167 9.55 -9.67 2.05
C SER A 167 8.65 -10.72 1.39
N GLU A 168 7.35 -10.61 1.55
CA GLU A 168 6.37 -11.57 1.02
C GLU A 168 5.71 -11.12 -0.30
#